data_27b025caf419f617831327a1c6815571
#
_entry.id   27b025caf419f617831327a1c6815571
#
_cell.length_a   1.000
_cell.length_b   1.000
_cell.length_c   1.000
_cell.angle_alpha   90.00
_cell.angle_beta   90.00
_cell.angle_gamma   90.00
#
_symmetry.space_group_name_H-M   'P 1'
#
loop_
_entity.id
_entity.type
_entity.pdbx_description
1 polymer ?
#
loop_
_entity_poly.entity_id
_entity_poly.type
_entity_poly.pdbx_seq_one_letter_code
_entity_poly.pdbx_strand_id
1 'polypeptide(L)'
;SCVAFAAADIRGGGGGSGCVIWVGNIVDVRYVDKGQELYVRLAKSELAANRKRGSLLKILLPVAACLLVLMCMFLVWICKFRGMRRKKDIQAKTILGDENIELPFVSFRDIVTATNDFSKENMLGQGGFGKVYKGMLEDDTEVAIKRLSKSSGQGAEEFRNEVVLIAKLQHRNLVRLLGYCIHGDERLLIYEYLPNKSLDIFIFDDASKYVLDWPTRSQIIKGVARGLLYLHQDSRLTIIHRDLKSSNILLDVDMSPKISDFGMARIFGRNQQEANTNRVVGT
;
A
#
# COMPACT_ATOMS: atom_id res chain seq x y z
N SER A 1 -69.43 14.17 34.70
CA SER A 1 -68.01 14.35 35.09
C SER A 1 -67.56 15.70 34.60
N CYS A 2 -66.85 16.47 35.47
CA CYS A 2 -66.31 17.77 35.12
C CYS A 2 -65.24 17.65 34.02
N VAL A 3 -65.37 18.40 32.93
CA VAL A 3 -64.46 18.41 31.78
C VAL A 3 -63.46 19.57 31.91
N ALA A 4 -63.92 20.72 32.43
CA ALA A 4 -63.06 21.87 32.69
C ALA A 4 -63.63 22.71 33.81
N PHE A 5 -62.81 23.53 34.46
CA PHE A 5 -63.20 24.49 35.45
C PHE A 5 -62.41 25.79 35.37
N ALA A 6 -63.02 26.90 35.77
CA ALA A 6 -62.32 28.17 35.89
C ALA A 6 -62.81 28.88 37.16
N ALA A 7 -61.93 29.67 37.78
CA ALA A 7 -62.30 30.57 38.85
C ALA A 7 -63.14 31.71 38.27
N ALA A 8 -64.32 31.99 38.82
CA ALA A 8 -65.17 33.07 38.36
C ALA A 8 -65.10 34.26 39.37
N ASP A 9 -64.75 35.41 38.81
CA ASP A 9 -64.78 36.68 39.55
C ASP A 9 -66.21 37.29 39.42
N ILE A 10 -66.96 37.19 40.48
CA ILE A 10 -68.33 37.70 40.48
C ILE A 10 -68.29 39.21 40.69
N ARG A 11 -68.34 39.97 39.60
CA ARG A 11 -68.49 41.42 39.67
C ARG A 11 -69.92 41.80 40.04
N GLY A 12 -70.13 42.08 41.30
CA GLY A 12 -71.44 42.57 41.82
C GLY A 12 -71.50 42.50 43.31
N GLY A 13 -70.86 43.42 44.01
CA GLY A 13 -71.25 43.92 45.37
C GLY A 13 -71.26 42.94 46.55
N GLY A 14 -70.74 41.77 46.49
CA GLY A 14 -70.64 40.83 47.60
C GLY A 14 -69.48 39.86 47.37
N GLY A 15 -68.50 39.91 48.28
CA GLY A 15 -67.23 39.13 48.14
C GLY A 15 -67.44 37.62 48.14
N GLY A 16 -67.76 37.04 47.01
CA GLY A 16 -67.85 35.61 46.80
C GLY A 16 -67.01 35.19 45.61
N SER A 17 -66.05 34.32 45.82
CA SER A 17 -65.34 33.61 44.74
C SER A 17 -66.20 32.43 44.27
N GLY A 18 -66.57 32.41 42.98
CA GLY A 18 -67.29 31.30 42.35
C GLY A 18 -66.38 30.44 41.51
N CYS A 19 -66.85 29.22 41.26
CA CYS A 19 -66.17 28.33 40.32
C CYS A 19 -67.13 27.91 39.21
N VAL A 20 -66.79 28.11 37.97
CA VAL A 20 -67.57 27.66 36.82
C VAL A 20 -67.05 26.29 36.36
N ILE A 21 -67.97 25.35 36.26
CA ILE A 21 -67.64 23.95 35.88
C ILE A 21 -68.40 23.62 34.59
N TRP A 22 -67.60 23.08 33.59
CA TRP A 22 -68.21 22.57 32.36
C TRP A 22 -68.36 21.07 32.43
N VAL A 23 -69.53 20.56 32.17
CA VAL A 23 -69.91 19.13 32.22
C VAL A 23 -70.12 18.53 30.81
N GLY A 24 -69.99 19.29 29.75
CA GLY A 24 -70.14 18.89 28.36
C GLY A 24 -68.94 19.21 27.53
N ASN A 25 -69.01 18.92 26.19
CA ASN A 25 -67.89 19.21 25.26
C ASN A 25 -67.65 20.71 25.20
N ILE A 26 -66.41 21.12 25.28
CA ILE A 26 -65.98 22.50 25.08
C ILE A 26 -65.84 22.70 23.56
N VAL A 27 -66.67 23.57 22.97
CA VAL A 27 -66.80 23.70 21.53
C VAL A 27 -65.92 24.82 20.97
N ASP A 28 -65.67 25.88 21.74
CA ASP A 28 -64.81 26.99 21.35
C ASP A 28 -64.11 27.60 22.57
N VAL A 29 -62.78 27.71 22.54
CA VAL A 29 -61.96 28.35 23.58
C VAL A 29 -61.11 29.39 22.90
N ARG A 30 -61.29 30.65 23.20
CA ARG A 30 -60.48 31.73 22.66
C ARG A 30 -59.57 32.31 23.75
N TYR A 31 -58.33 32.51 23.42
CA TYR A 31 -57.41 33.22 24.27
C TYR A 31 -57.76 34.71 24.26
N VAL A 32 -57.93 35.27 25.48
CA VAL A 32 -58.15 36.71 25.68
C VAL A 32 -57.05 37.21 26.61
N ASP A 33 -56.37 38.26 26.22
CA ASP A 33 -55.33 38.88 27.04
C ASP A 33 -55.97 39.40 28.39
N LYS A 34 -55.40 39.03 29.53
CA LYS A 34 -55.96 39.23 30.87
C LYS A 34 -57.26 38.49 31.16
N GLY A 35 -57.58 37.42 30.42
CA GLY A 35 -58.69 36.50 30.70
C GLY A 35 -58.42 35.61 31.93
N GLN A 36 -59.45 34.91 32.36
CA GLN A 36 -59.36 33.96 33.49
C GLN A 36 -58.75 32.65 33.03
N GLU A 37 -57.97 32.00 33.90
CA GLU A 37 -57.38 30.72 33.61
C GLU A 37 -58.42 29.62 33.53
N LEU A 38 -58.36 28.83 32.43
CA LEU A 38 -59.25 27.68 32.24
C LEU A 38 -58.46 26.39 32.47
N TYR A 39 -58.86 25.58 33.40
CA TYR A 39 -58.26 24.29 33.68
C TYR A 39 -59.03 23.17 32.97
N VAL A 40 -58.41 22.49 31.99
CA VAL A 40 -59.05 21.43 31.23
C VAL A 40 -58.51 20.07 31.68
N ARG A 41 -59.38 19.10 31.88
CA ARG A 41 -59.05 17.74 32.27
C ARG A 41 -58.56 16.97 31.00
N LEU A 42 -57.29 16.66 30.92
CA LEU A 42 -56.74 15.86 29.87
C LEU A 42 -56.58 14.38 30.26
N ALA A 43 -56.71 13.47 29.29
CA ALA A 43 -56.50 12.06 29.53
C ALA A 43 -54.98 11.78 29.77
N LYS A 44 -54.67 10.88 30.73
CA LYS A 44 -53.29 10.48 31.05
C LYS A 44 -52.49 9.98 29.83
N SER A 45 -53.17 9.39 28.83
CA SER A 45 -52.57 8.90 27.60
C SER A 45 -51.97 10.00 26.75
N GLU A 46 -52.58 11.19 26.70
CA GLU A 46 -52.03 12.30 25.88
C GLU A 46 -50.78 12.95 26.48
N LEU A 47 -50.75 13.04 27.82
CA LEU A 47 -49.60 13.53 28.57
C LEU A 47 -48.39 12.56 28.45
N ALA A 48 -48.65 11.25 28.41
CA ALA A 48 -47.63 10.22 28.28
C ALA A 48 -47.01 10.16 26.85
N ALA A 49 -47.78 10.40 25.80
CA ALA A 49 -47.32 10.41 24.41
C ALA A 49 -46.30 11.54 24.15
N ASN A 50 -46.53 12.71 24.68
CA ASN A 50 -45.65 13.86 24.50
C ASN A 50 -44.35 13.71 25.29
N ARG A 51 -44.35 13.04 26.45
CA ARG A 51 -43.17 12.74 27.27
C ARG A 51 -42.23 11.69 26.62
N LYS A 52 -42.78 10.66 25.94
CA LYS A 52 -42.01 9.63 25.22
C LYS A 52 -41.28 10.16 23.98
N ARG A 53 -41.90 11.10 23.23
CA ARG A 53 -41.26 11.72 22.05
C ARG A 53 -40.02 12.55 22.41
N GLY A 54 -40.05 13.32 23.48
CA GLY A 54 -38.91 14.11 23.94
C GLY A 54 -37.72 13.27 24.47
N SER A 55 -38.00 12.07 25.03
CA SER A 55 -36.96 11.17 25.53
C SER A 55 -36.23 10.44 24.40
N LEU A 56 -36.95 10.04 23.36
CA LEU A 56 -36.35 9.39 22.17
C LEU A 56 -35.43 10.35 21.39
N LEU A 57 -35.80 11.61 21.25
CA LEU A 57 -34.94 12.60 20.58
C LEU A 57 -33.62 12.84 21.32
N LYS A 58 -33.62 12.80 22.64
CA LYS A 58 -32.43 12.99 23.49
C LYS A 58 -31.42 11.84 23.37
N ILE A 59 -31.84 10.65 22.92
CA ILE A 59 -30.99 9.50 22.69
C ILE A 59 -30.56 9.43 21.22
N LEU A 60 -31.45 9.70 20.27
CA LEU A 60 -31.19 9.63 18.84
C LEU A 60 -30.18 10.70 18.36
N LEU A 61 -30.25 11.91 18.89
CA LEU A 61 -29.36 13.02 18.52
C LEU A 61 -27.88 12.73 18.82
N PRO A 62 -27.47 12.31 20.03
CA PRO A 62 -26.06 11.98 20.31
C PRO A 62 -25.58 10.74 19.54
N VAL A 63 -26.45 9.74 19.33
CA VAL A 63 -26.09 8.56 18.52
C VAL A 63 -25.82 8.95 17.07
N ALA A 64 -26.67 9.78 16.47
CA ALA A 64 -26.50 10.29 15.11
C ALA A 64 -25.20 11.13 15.00
N ALA A 65 -24.91 11.97 16.00
CA ALA A 65 -23.68 12.77 16.05
C ALA A 65 -22.44 11.87 16.14
N CYS A 66 -22.44 10.84 16.98
CA CYS A 66 -21.34 9.86 17.06
C CYS A 66 -21.11 9.14 15.72
N LEU A 67 -22.19 8.70 15.06
CA LEU A 67 -22.08 8.04 13.75
C LEU A 67 -21.50 8.99 12.68
N LEU A 68 -21.90 10.26 12.68
CA LEU A 68 -21.32 11.26 11.78
C LEU A 68 -19.83 11.48 12.03
N VAL A 69 -19.40 11.57 13.28
CA VAL A 69 -17.98 11.70 13.64
C VAL A 69 -17.17 10.49 13.18
N LEU A 70 -17.69 9.27 13.41
CA LEU A 70 -17.04 8.04 12.96
C LEU A 70 -16.94 7.98 11.43
N MET A 71 -18.00 8.37 10.72
CA MET A 71 -18.01 8.46 9.26
C MET A 71 -16.99 9.49 8.75
N CYS A 72 -16.91 10.67 9.37
CA CYS A 72 -15.90 11.68 9.01
C CYS A 72 -14.48 11.18 9.26
N MET A 73 -14.20 10.53 10.40
CA MET A 73 -12.88 9.93 10.66
C MET A 73 -12.54 8.86 9.64
N PHE A 74 -13.48 8.01 9.26
CA PHE A 74 -13.30 6.98 8.23
C PHE A 74 -13.02 7.59 6.86
N LEU A 75 -13.73 8.65 6.47
CA LEU A 75 -13.49 9.38 5.22
C LEU A 75 -12.11 10.04 5.21
N VAL A 76 -11.70 10.69 6.30
CA VAL A 76 -10.36 11.28 6.46
C VAL A 76 -9.28 10.19 6.35
N TRP A 77 -9.50 9.04 6.98
CA TRP A 77 -8.60 7.89 6.89
C TRP A 77 -8.47 7.37 5.45
N ILE A 78 -9.61 7.21 4.74
CA ILE A 78 -9.60 6.82 3.31
C ILE A 78 -8.88 7.86 2.46
N CYS A 79 -9.16 9.16 2.64
CA CYS A 79 -8.51 10.23 1.89
C CYS A 79 -7.00 10.24 2.14
N LYS A 80 -6.57 10.08 3.39
CA LYS A 80 -5.15 10.00 3.77
C LYS A 80 -4.47 8.78 3.14
N PHE A 81 -5.14 7.63 3.17
CA PHE A 81 -4.64 6.39 2.58
C PHE A 81 -4.53 6.48 1.04
N ARG A 82 -5.57 7.01 0.38
CA ARG A 82 -5.56 7.28 -1.07
C ARG A 82 -4.51 8.32 -1.47
N GLY A 83 -4.34 9.37 -0.66
CA GLY A 83 -3.32 10.40 -0.88
C GLY A 83 -1.90 9.87 -0.79
N MET A 84 -1.63 8.95 0.14
CA MET A 84 -0.33 8.27 0.25
C MET A 84 -0.06 7.35 -0.96
N ARG A 85 -1.05 6.57 -1.42
CA ARG A 85 -0.92 5.76 -2.64
C ARG A 85 -0.64 6.63 -3.86
N ARG A 86 -1.41 7.70 -4.06
CA ARG A 86 -1.26 8.61 -5.20
C ARG A 86 0.12 9.29 -5.23
N LYS A 87 0.69 9.67 -4.08
CA LYS A 87 2.06 10.21 -4.01
C LYS A 87 3.11 9.17 -4.41
N LYS A 88 2.96 7.91 -4.00
CA LYS A 88 3.85 6.80 -4.37
C LYS A 88 3.78 6.52 -5.88
N ASP A 89 2.58 6.50 -6.46
CA ASP A 89 2.37 6.28 -7.89
C ASP A 89 2.97 7.41 -8.73
N ILE A 90 2.84 8.66 -8.30
CA ILE A 90 3.44 9.83 -8.99
C ILE A 90 4.97 9.74 -8.94
N GLN A 91 5.56 9.40 -7.80
CA GLN A 91 7.01 9.28 -7.66
C GLN A 91 7.56 8.11 -8.50
N ALA A 92 6.86 6.98 -8.51
CA ALA A 92 7.20 5.86 -9.38
C ALA A 92 7.11 6.23 -10.86
N LYS A 93 6.03 6.87 -11.30
CA LYS A 93 5.86 7.35 -12.68
C LYS A 93 6.93 8.36 -13.10
N THR A 94 7.34 9.25 -12.22
CA THR A 94 8.40 10.23 -12.51
C THR A 94 9.75 9.56 -12.77
N ILE A 95 10.07 8.46 -12.08
CA ILE A 95 11.35 7.74 -12.18
C ILE A 95 11.32 6.69 -13.29
N LEU A 96 10.22 5.95 -13.41
CA LEU A 96 10.10 4.81 -14.30
C LEU A 96 9.51 5.16 -15.67
N GLY A 97 8.93 6.36 -15.82
CA GLY A 97 8.18 6.77 -17.01
C GLY A 97 6.75 6.20 -17.00
N ASP A 98 6.06 6.34 -18.12
CA ASP A 98 4.65 5.91 -18.28
C ASP A 98 4.51 4.41 -18.60
N GLU A 99 5.55 3.60 -18.29
CA GLU A 99 5.50 2.16 -18.49
C GLU A 99 4.61 1.49 -17.45
N ASN A 100 3.68 0.66 -17.90
CA ASN A 100 2.88 -0.22 -17.03
C ASN A 100 3.78 -1.34 -16.50
N ILE A 101 4.34 -1.14 -15.31
CA ILE A 101 5.19 -2.10 -14.63
C ILE A 101 4.31 -2.86 -13.64
N GLU A 102 4.10 -4.13 -13.88
CA GLU A 102 3.32 -5.04 -13.02
C GLU A 102 4.19 -5.66 -11.91
N LEU A 103 5.03 -4.86 -11.25
CA LEU A 103 5.82 -5.30 -10.11
C LEU A 103 5.26 -4.73 -8.80
N PRO A 104 5.21 -5.53 -7.73
CA PRO A 104 4.81 -5.06 -6.41
C PRO A 104 5.72 -3.95 -5.89
N PHE A 105 5.12 -2.90 -5.35
CA PHE A 105 5.82 -1.90 -4.56
C PHE A 105 5.93 -2.39 -3.12
N VAL A 106 7.15 -2.50 -2.60
CA VAL A 106 7.42 -2.88 -1.20
C VAL A 106 7.70 -1.61 -0.40
N SER A 107 7.13 -1.49 0.80
CA SER A 107 7.35 -0.30 1.62
C SER A 107 8.78 -0.29 2.18
N PHE A 108 9.35 0.90 2.34
CA PHE A 108 10.70 1.04 2.94
C PHE A 108 10.75 0.50 4.37
N ARG A 109 9.67 0.64 5.12
CA ARG A 109 9.56 0.13 6.48
C ARG A 109 9.66 -1.40 6.52
N ASP A 110 8.95 -2.08 5.62
CA ASP A 110 8.97 -3.54 5.56
C ASP A 110 10.38 -4.05 5.19
N ILE A 111 11.07 -3.33 4.29
CA ILE A 111 12.47 -3.63 3.93
C ILE A 111 13.43 -3.44 5.12
N VAL A 112 13.28 -2.34 5.87
CA VAL A 112 14.08 -2.10 7.09
C VAL A 112 13.88 -3.23 8.10
N THR A 113 12.63 -3.63 8.32
CA THR A 113 12.29 -4.76 9.20
C THR A 113 12.87 -6.07 8.67
N ALA A 114 12.65 -6.38 7.38
CA ALA A 114 13.11 -7.61 6.74
C ALA A 114 14.65 -7.78 6.80
N THR A 115 15.39 -6.67 6.73
CA THR A 115 16.86 -6.69 6.73
C THR A 115 17.50 -6.46 8.11
N ASN A 116 16.69 -6.32 9.17
CA ASN A 116 17.14 -5.89 10.49
C ASN A 116 17.97 -4.61 10.42
N ASP A 117 17.34 -3.54 9.87
CA ASP A 117 17.96 -2.23 9.63
C ASP A 117 19.28 -2.30 8.82
N PHE A 118 19.26 -3.10 7.74
CA PHE A 118 20.42 -3.31 6.88
C PHE A 118 21.65 -3.78 7.66
N SER A 119 21.47 -4.71 8.61
CA SER A 119 22.52 -5.19 9.47
C SER A 119 23.68 -5.79 8.66
N LYS A 120 24.89 -5.70 9.19
CA LYS A 120 26.08 -6.29 8.57
C LYS A 120 26.02 -7.81 8.48
N GLU A 121 25.31 -8.45 9.41
CA GLU A 121 25.12 -9.91 9.46
C GLU A 121 24.27 -10.39 8.28
N ASN A 122 23.35 -9.56 7.83
CA ASN A 122 22.50 -9.84 6.66
C ASN A 122 23.14 -9.39 5.34
N MET A 123 24.32 -8.82 5.32
CA MET A 123 24.96 -8.37 4.11
C MET A 123 25.49 -9.55 3.30
N LEU A 124 24.95 -9.76 2.11
CA LEU A 124 25.36 -10.80 1.14
C LEU A 124 26.57 -10.38 0.31
N GLY A 125 26.68 -9.08 0.04
CA GLY A 125 27.79 -8.55 -0.77
C GLY A 125 27.72 -7.04 -0.95
N GLN A 126 28.84 -6.48 -1.42
CA GLN A 126 28.97 -5.06 -1.76
C GLN A 126 29.78 -4.94 -3.03
N GLY A 127 29.31 -4.15 -3.99
CA GLY A 127 29.98 -3.86 -5.25
C GLY A 127 29.81 -2.41 -5.68
N GLY A 128 30.25 -2.09 -6.90
CA GLY A 128 30.13 -0.74 -7.47
C GLY A 128 28.68 -0.26 -7.59
N PHE A 129 27.74 -1.16 -7.73
CA PHE A 129 26.31 -0.88 -7.89
C PHE A 129 25.55 -0.73 -6.56
N GLY A 130 26.17 -1.00 -5.42
CA GLY A 130 25.56 -0.90 -4.11
C GLY A 130 25.80 -2.11 -3.22
N LYS A 131 24.98 -2.22 -2.18
CA LYS A 131 25.01 -3.30 -1.20
C LYS A 131 23.81 -4.22 -1.35
N VAL A 132 24.03 -5.52 -1.17
CA VAL A 132 22.98 -6.52 -1.21
C VAL A 132 22.81 -7.14 0.18
N TYR A 133 21.58 -7.24 0.64
CA TYR A 133 21.24 -7.78 1.94
C TYR A 133 20.24 -8.95 1.80
N LYS A 134 20.40 -9.96 2.63
CA LYS A 134 19.37 -10.97 2.86
C LYS A 134 18.24 -10.34 3.67
N GLY A 135 17.01 -10.64 3.31
CA GLY A 135 15.81 -10.22 4.04
C GLY A 135 14.84 -11.37 4.20
N MET A 136 13.97 -11.24 5.20
CA MET A 136 12.81 -12.12 5.42
C MET A 136 11.56 -11.25 5.40
N LEU A 137 10.67 -11.45 4.44
CA LEU A 137 9.39 -10.73 4.36
C LEU A 137 8.39 -11.31 5.37
N GLU A 138 7.26 -10.61 5.58
CA GLU A 138 6.23 -11.01 6.55
C GLU A 138 5.58 -12.38 6.25
N ASP A 139 5.65 -12.84 5.00
CA ASP A 139 5.15 -14.15 4.53
C ASP A 139 6.22 -15.26 4.59
N ASP A 140 7.28 -15.07 5.39
CA ASP A 140 8.43 -15.95 5.50
C ASP A 140 9.20 -16.19 4.18
N THR A 141 9.00 -15.32 3.18
CA THR A 141 9.75 -15.37 1.93
C THR A 141 11.14 -14.79 2.11
N GLU A 142 12.18 -15.61 1.87
CA GLU A 142 13.57 -15.14 1.81
C GLU A 142 13.81 -14.34 0.52
N VAL A 143 14.43 -13.17 0.66
CA VAL A 143 14.70 -12.25 -0.44
C VAL A 143 16.13 -11.71 -0.40
N ALA A 144 16.64 -11.31 -1.57
CA ALA A 144 17.87 -10.53 -1.69
C ALA A 144 17.51 -9.09 -2.06
N ILE A 145 17.93 -8.14 -1.23
CA ILE A 145 17.60 -6.72 -1.37
C ILE A 145 18.83 -5.93 -1.78
N LYS A 146 18.86 -5.47 -3.04
CA LYS A 146 19.93 -4.63 -3.58
C LYS A 146 19.61 -3.17 -3.31
N ARG A 147 20.40 -2.53 -2.46
CA ARG A 147 20.30 -1.10 -2.14
C ARG A 147 21.29 -0.35 -3.01
N LEU A 148 20.79 0.39 -3.99
CA LEU A 148 21.63 1.09 -4.97
C LEU A 148 22.32 2.31 -4.34
N SER A 149 23.51 2.63 -4.87
CA SER A 149 24.29 3.77 -4.40
C SER A 149 23.61 5.10 -4.74
N LYS A 150 23.54 6.00 -3.75
CA LYS A 150 22.93 7.34 -3.91
C LYS A 150 23.78 8.32 -4.70
N SER A 151 25.09 8.08 -4.79
CA SER A 151 26.06 9.08 -5.22
C SER A 151 26.22 9.24 -6.73
N SER A 152 25.52 8.47 -7.54
CA SER A 152 25.67 8.52 -8.99
C SER A 152 24.32 8.63 -9.71
N GLY A 153 24.20 9.57 -10.65
CA GLY A 153 23.11 9.55 -11.63
C GLY A 153 22.96 8.19 -12.34
N GLN A 154 24.02 7.41 -12.34
CA GLN A 154 24.10 6.03 -12.80
C GLN A 154 23.17 5.08 -12.02
N GLY A 155 23.06 5.21 -10.68
CA GLY A 155 22.18 4.37 -9.87
C GLY A 155 20.69 4.54 -10.21
N ALA A 156 20.27 5.72 -10.65
CA ALA A 156 18.89 5.94 -11.09
C ALA A 156 18.62 5.29 -12.46
N GLU A 157 19.60 5.35 -13.38
CA GLU A 157 19.51 4.70 -14.69
C GLU A 157 19.53 3.18 -14.56
N GLU A 158 20.41 2.63 -13.71
CA GLU A 158 20.47 1.21 -13.40
C GLU A 158 19.15 0.70 -12.79
N PHE A 159 18.64 1.41 -11.79
CA PHE A 159 17.34 1.09 -11.18
C PHE A 159 16.22 1.03 -12.24
N ARG A 160 16.16 2.06 -13.10
CA ARG A 160 15.15 2.10 -14.15
C ARG A 160 15.31 0.95 -15.14
N ASN A 161 16.54 0.69 -15.58
CA ASN A 161 16.84 -0.42 -16.49
C ASN A 161 16.40 -1.76 -15.87
N GLU A 162 16.82 -2.05 -14.65
CA GLU A 162 16.48 -3.31 -13.99
C GLU A 162 14.97 -3.46 -13.84
N VAL A 163 14.25 -2.44 -13.34
CA VAL A 163 12.80 -2.52 -13.16
C VAL A 163 12.08 -2.68 -14.49
N VAL A 164 12.43 -1.90 -15.50
CA VAL A 164 11.73 -1.92 -16.81
C VAL A 164 12.03 -3.21 -17.61
N LEU A 165 13.27 -3.68 -17.57
CA LEU A 165 13.68 -4.86 -18.36
C LEU A 165 13.28 -6.16 -17.65
N ILE A 166 13.68 -6.33 -16.39
CA ILE A 166 13.50 -7.61 -15.68
C ILE A 166 12.03 -7.87 -15.36
N ALA A 167 11.22 -6.83 -15.10
CA ALA A 167 9.78 -7.00 -14.90
C ALA A 167 9.07 -7.73 -16.06
N LYS A 168 9.62 -7.59 -17.27
CA LYS A 168 9.06 -8.17 -18.50
C LYS A 168 9.68 -9.53 -18.87
N LEU A 169 10.66 -10.00 -18.09
CA LEU A 169 11.43 -11.21 -18.36
C LEU A 169 11.14 -12.28 -17.31
N GLN A 170 10.73 -13.45 -17.77
CA GLN A 170 10.53 -14.61 -16.90
C GLN A 170 11.19 -15.83 -17.55
N HIS A 171 12.27 -16.29 -16.95
CA HIS A 171 12.98 -17.49 -17.42
C HIS A 171 13.69 -18.16 -16.24
N ARG A 172 13.76 -19.50 -16.26
CA ARG A 172 14.35 -20.31 -15.18
C ARG A 172 15.84 -20.00 -14.93
N ASN A 173 16.56 -19.53 -15.94
CA ASN A 173 17.97 -19.16 -15.84
C ASN A 173 18.21 -17.64 -15.75
N LEU A 174 17.20 -16.87 -15.35
CA LEU A 174 17.32 -15.46 -14.99
C LEU A 174 16.86 -15.26 -13.54
N VAL A 175 17.52 -14.36 -12.82
CA VAL A 175 17.09 -13.99 -11.46
C VAL A 175 15.78 -13.23 -11.54
N ARG A 176 14.81 -13.62 -10.71
CA ARG A 176 13.49 -13.02 -10.68
C ARG A 176 13.48 -11.77 -9.79
N LEU A 177 13.01 -10.67 -10.33
CA LEU A 177 12.69 -9.47 -9.57
C LEU A 177 11.29 -9.62 -8.97
N LEU A 178 11.19 -9.53 -7.64
CA LEU A 178 9.94 -9.72 -6.88
C LEU A 178 9.24 -8.40 -6.60
N GLY A 179 10.00 -7.30 -6.55
CA GLY A 179 9.45 -5.99 -6.25
C GLY A 179 10.49 -4.89 -6.25
N TYR A 180 10.06 -3.69 -5.98
CA TYR A 180 10.93 -2.53 -5.87
C TYR A 180 10.45 -1.57 -4.77
N CYS A 181 11.37 -0.71 -4.29
CA CYS A 181 11.07 0.36 -3.37
C CYS A 181 11.73 1.67 -3.81
N ILE A 182 10.97 2.76 -3.71
CA ILE A 182 11.45 4.13 -3.86
C ILE A 182 11.03 4.88 -2.61
N HIS A 183 12.01 5.41 -1.86
CA HIS A 183 11.75 6.20 -0.66
C HIS A 183 12.76 7.36 -0.56
N GLY A 184 12.30 8.57 -0.87
CA GLY A 184 13.20 9.71 -1.06
C GLY A 184 14.26 9.40 -2.13
N ASP A 185 15.53 9.44 -1.72
CA ASP A 185 16.67 9.11 -2.60
C ASP A 185 17.04 7.62 -2.58
N GLU A 186 16.40 6.82 -1.72
CA GLU A 186 16.64 5.38 -1.66
C GLU A 186 15.96 4.66 -2.83
N ARG A 187 16.70 3.79 -3.48
CA ARG A 187 16.24 2.91 -4.55
C ARG A 187 16.67 1.50 -4.23
N LEU A 188 15.69 0.62 -4.05
CA LEU A 188 15.94 -0.76 -3.66
C LEU A 188 15.21 -1.70 -4.61
N LEU A 189 15.89 -2.78 -4.95
CA LEU A 189 15.37 -3.86 -5.78
C LEU A 189 15.30 -5.12 -4.95
N ILE A 190 14.16 -5.81 -5.01
CA ILE A 190 13.90 -7.00 -4.23
C ILE A 190 13.88 -8.20 -5.17
N TYR A 191 14.82 -9.12 -5.00
CA TYR A 191 14.98 -10.33 -5.81
C TYR A 191 14.69 -11.59 -5.02
N GLU A 192 14.47 -12.69 -5.71
CA GLU A 192 14.53 -14.01 -5.10
C GLU A 192 15.90 -14.24 -4.46
N TYR A 193 15.91 -14.88 -3.28
CA TYR A 193 17.18 -15.24 -2.63
C TYR A 193 17.75 -16.53 -3.21
N LEU A 194 19.04 -16.52 -3.51
CA LEU A 194 19.76 -17.65 -4.07
C LEU A 194 20.87 -18.07 -3.09
N PRO A 195 20.74 -19.25 -2.43
CA PRO A 195 21.57 -19.60 -1.29
C PRO A 195 23.03 -19.93 -1.66
N ASN A 196 23.27 -20.41 -2.89
CA ASN A 196 24.59 -20.87 -3.30
C ASN A 196 25.47 -19.75 -3.88
N LYS A 197 25.09 -18.47 -3.66
CA LYS A 197 25.90 -17.31 -4.05
C LYS A 197 26.21 -17.27 -5.55
N SER A 198 27.34 -16.69 -5.93
CA SER A 198 27.77 -16.50 -7.31
C SER A 198 28.84 -17.51 -7.74
N LEU A 199 28.87 -17.80 -9.03
CA LEU A 199 29.75 -18.81 -9.64
C LEU A 199 31.23 -18.49 -9.48
N ASP A 200 31.64 -17.23 -9.38
CA ASP A 200 33.02 -16.82 -9.19
C ASP A 200 33.65 -17.40 -7.94
N ILE A 201 32.88 -17.56 -6.83
CA ILE A 201 33.34 -18.18 -5.60
C ILE A 201 33.81 -19.62 -5.86
N PHE A 202 33.09 -20.38 -6.67
CA PHE A 202 33.44 -21.76 -7.03
C PHE A 202 34.55 -21.88 -8.07
N ILE A 203 34.86 -20.80 -8.76
CA ILE A 203 35.93 -20.82 -9.79
C ILE A 203 37.25 -20.33 -9.24
N PHE A 204 37.24 -19.28 -8.42
CA PHE A 204 38.43 -18.53 -8.03
C PHE A 204 38.82 -18.73 -6.54
N ASP A 205 37.90 -19.20 -5.68
CA ASP A 205 38.27 -19.52 -4.30
C ASP A 205 38.84 -20.93 -4.17
N ASP A 206 40.06 -21.02 -3.68
CA ASP A 206 40.79 -22.30 -3.55
C ASP A 206 40.09 -23.33 -2.66
N ALA A 207 39.29 -22.88 -1.67
CA ALA A 207 38.53 -23.77 -0.79
C ALA A 207 37.32 -24.38 -1.51
N SER A 208 36.71 -23.65 -2.46
CA SER A 208 35.43 -23.98 -3.09
C SER A 208 35.57 -24.57 -4.51
N LYS A 209 36.74 -24.47 -5.14
CA LYS A 209 36.97 -24.90 -6.55
C LYS A 209 36.69 -26.37 -6.85
N TYR A 210 36.76 -27.24 -5.83
CA TYR A 210 36.54 -28.69 -5.99
C TYR A 210 35.07 -29.10 -5.77
N VAL A 211 34.21 -28.16 -5.33
CA VAL A 211 32.77 -28.42 -5.06
C VAL A 211 32.01 -28.71 -6.35
N LEU A 212 32.41 -28.05 -7.46
CA LEU A 212 31.78 -28.25 -8.77
C LEU A 212 32.48 -29.36 -9.55
N ASP A 213 31.85 -30.53 -9.65
CA ASP A 213 32.28 -31.57 -10.56
C ASP A 213 31.98 -31.19 -12.04
N TRP A 214 32.49 -31.98 -12.97
CA TRP A 214 32.30 -31.69 -14.39
C TRP A 214 30.85 -31.76 -14.86
N PRO A 215 30.01 -32.71 -14.46
CA PRO A 215 28.57 -32.70 -14.74
C PRO A 215 27.89 -31.41 -14.32
N THR A 216 28.13 -30.94 -13.10
CA THR A 216 27.56 -29.68 -12.57
C THR A 216 28.06 -28.47 -13.36
N ARG A 217 29.36 -28.38 -13.66
CA ARG A 217 29.90 -27.33 -14.52
C ARG A 217 29.23 -27.31 -15.91
N SER A 218 29.06 -28.47 -16.53
CA SER A 218 28.38 -28.60 -17.83
C SER A 218 26.90 -28.16 -17.74
N GLN A 219 26.23 -28.49 -16.65
CA GLN A 219 24.84 -28.03 -16.40
C GLN A 219 24.76 -26.50 -16.25
N ILE A 220 25.70 -25.91 -15.52
CA ILE A 220 25.81 -24.45 -15.37
C ILE A 220 26.02 -23.78 -16.73
N ILE A 221 26.98 -24.25 -17.52
CA ILE A 221 27.26 -23.70 -18.86
C ILE A 221 26.00 -23.75 -19.74
N LYS A 222 25.34 -24.90 -19.79
CA LYS A 222 24.09 -25.07 -20.55
C LYS A 222 22.96 -24.17 -20.07
N GLY A 223 22.82 -23.95 -18.74
CA GLY A 223 21.84 -23.06 -18.17
C GLY A 223 22.08 -21.60 -18.51
N VAL A 224 23.34 -21.14 -18.41
CA VAL A 224 23.72 -19.78 -18.83
C VAL A 224 23.46 -19.57 -20.32
N ALA A 225 23.83 -20.55 -21.18
CA ALA A 225 23.57 -20.47 -22.61
C ALA A 225 22.05 -20.35 -22.92
N ARG A 226 21.20 -21.10 -22.22
CA ARG A 226 19.73 -20.99 -22.36
C ARG A 226 19.21 -19.63 -21.94
N GLY A 227 19.72 -19.08 -20.82
CA GLY A 227 19.37 -17.74 -20.37
C GLY A 227 19.74 -16.67 -21.39
N LEU A 228 20.94 -16.78 -22.00
CA LEU A 228 21.38 -15.88 -23.07
C LEU A 228 20.56 -16.02 -24.34
N LEU A 229 20.24 -17.25 -24.75
CA LEU A 229 19.37 -17.51 -25.90
C LEU A 229 18.02 -16.85 -25.71
N TYR A 230 17.44 -17.03 -24.51
CA TYR A 230 16.18 -16.36 -24.18
C TYR A 230 16.28 -14.83 -24.30
N LEU A 231 17.31 -14.20 -23.75
CA LEU A 231 17.50 -12.76 -23.83
C LEU A 231 17.67 -12.26 -25.28
N HIS A 232 18.39 -13.02 -26.12
CA HIS A 232 18.73 -12.57 -27.45
C HIS A 232 17.66 -12.89 -28.50
N GLN A 233 16.92 -13.98 -28.34
CA GLN A 233 16.01 -14.51 -29.38
C GLN A 233 14.58 -14.75 -28.89
N ASP A 234 14.40 -15.46 -27.77
CA ASP A 234 13.10 -16.00 -27.38
C ASP A 234 12.24 -14.99 -26.61
N SER A 235 12.85 -13.97 -26.01
CA SER A 235 12.12 -12.94 -25.29
C SER A 235 11.43 -11.95 -26.25
N ARG A 236 10.38 -11.28 -25.75
CA ARG A 236 9.67 -10.23 -26.52
C ARG A 236 10.57 -9.08 -26.93
N LEU A 237 11.66 -8.86 -26.19
CA LEU A 237 12.64 -7.81 -26.40
C LEU A 237 13.99 -8.48 -26.59
N THR A 238 14.73 -8.11 -27.65
CA THR A 238 16.13 -8.52 -27.80
C THR A 238 16.97 -7.72 -26.82
N ILE A 239 17.59 -8.40 -25.84
CA ILE A 239 18.31 -7.73 -24.75
C ILE A 239 19.78 -8.18 -24.77
N ILE A 240 20.67 -7.20 -24.78
CA ILE A 240 22.11 -7.39 -24.61
C ILE A 240 22.45 -7.06 -23.15
N HIS A 241 22.99 -8.02 -22.41
CA HIS A 241 23.28 -7.89 -20.97
C HIS A 241 24.40 -6.89 -20.66
N ARG A 242 25.48 -6.92 -21.43
CA ARG A 242 26.65 -6.02 -21.41
C ARG A 242 27.59 -6.15 -20.20
N ASP A 243 27.27 -6.95 -19.18
CA ASP A 243 28.16 -7.25 -18.04
C ASP A 243 28.04 -8.73 -17.61
N LEU A 244 28.14 -9.63 -18.59
CA LEU A 244 28.09 -11.06 -18.28
C LEU A 244 29.47 -11.53 -17.77
N LYS A 245 29.49 -11.95 -16.51
CA LYS A 245 30.68 -12.46 -15.82
C LYS A 245 30.27 -13.45 -14.73
N SER A 246 31.23 -14.23 -14.23
CA SER A 246 30.97 -15.29 -13.23
C SER A 246 30.34 -14.77 -11.94
N SER A 247 30.65 -13.55 -11.48
CA SER A 247 30.04 -12.94 -10.31
C SER A 247 28.58 -12.51 -10.54
N ASN A 248 28.12 -12.42 -11.79
CA ASN A 248 26.73 -12.14 -12.15
C ASN A 248 25.94 -13.41 -12.54
N ILE A 249 26.53 -14.60 -12.33
CA ILE A 249 25.84 -15.88 -12.42
C ILE A 249 25.65 -16.38 -11.00
N LEU A 250 24.41 -16.34 -10.52
CA LEU A 250 24.03 -16.85 -9.21
C LEU A 250 23.57 -18.29 -9.32
N LEU A 251 23.71 -19.05 -8.24
CA LEU A 251 23.36 -20.46 -8.20
C LEU A 251 22.19 -20.67 -7.20
N ASP A 252 21.15 -21.33 -7.65
CA ASP A 252 20.01 -21.68 -6.80
C ASP A 252 20.32 -22.90 -5.90
N VAL A 253 19.32 -23.37 -5.14
CA VAL A 253 19.46 -24.49 -4.23
C VAL A 253 19.94 -25.77 -4.93
N ASP A 254 19.58 -25.97 -6.19
CA ASP A 254 19.96 -27.12 -7.01
C ASP A 254 21.21 -26.88 -7.85
N MET A 255 22.00 -25.87 -7.56
CA MET A 255 23.16 -25.42 -8.33
C MET A 255 22.81 -25.03 -9.78
N SER A 256 21.54 -24.73 -10.07
CA SER A 256 21.13 -24.24 -11.38
C SER A 256 21.48 -22.76 -11.53
N PRO A 257 22.06 -22.34 -12.68
CA PRO A 257 22.52 -20.97 -12.84
C PRO A 257 21.37 -20.03 -13.19
N LYS A 258 21.47 -18.81 -12.66
CA LYS A 258 20.59 -17.69 -12.95
C LYS A 258 21.44 -16.43 -13.24
N ILE A 259 21.23 -15.85 -14.41
CA ILE A 259 21.89 -14.58 -14.81
C ILE A 259 21.27 -13.45 -14.01
N SER A 260 22.09 -12.59 -13.42
CA SER A 260 21.70 -11.46 -12.57
C SER A 260 22.34 -10.16 -13.04
N ASP A 261 21.93 -9.03 -12.42
CA ASP A 261 22.50 -7.69 -12.60
C ASP A 261 22.34 -7.10 -14.02
N PHE A 262 21.11 -6.70 -14.33
CA PHE A 262 20.72 -6.10 -15.61
C PHE A 262 20.85 -4.57 -15.65
N GLY A 263 21.51 -3.96 -14.68
CA GLY A 263 21.66 -2.51 -14.58
C GLY A 263 22.27 -1.86 -15.83
N MET A 264 23.17 -2.59 -16.50
CA MET A 264 23.81 -2.14 -17.76
C MET A 264 23.15 -2.67 -19.02
N ALA A 265 22.11 -3.51 -18.92
CA ALA A 265 21.49 -4.12 -20.08
C ALA A 265 20.82 -3.10 -21.02
N ARG A 266 20.73 -3.43 -22.29
CA ARG A 266 20.11 -2.59 -23.33
C ARG A 266 19.21 -3.40 -24.24
N ILE A 267 18.09 -2.79 -24.63
CA ILE A 267 17.22 -3.34 -25.66
C ILE A 267 17.84 -3.06 -27.02
N PHE A 268 17.96 -4.08 -27.82
CA PHE A 268 18.31 -3.99 -29.23
C PHE A 268 17.02 -3.97 -30.06
N GLY A 269 16.82 -2.92 -30.86
CA GLY A 269 15.60 -2.77 -31.66
C GLY A 269 15.49 -3.85 -32.74
N ARG A 270 14.37 -4.52 -32.87
CA ARG A 270 14.12 -5.58 -33.87
C ARG A 270 14.38 -5.14 -35.33
N ASN A 271 14.26 -3.86 -35.60
CA ASN A 271 14.49 -3.29 -36.94
C ASN A 271 15.89 -2.69 -37.11
N GLN A 272 16.75 -2.84 -36.11
CA GLN A 272 18.15 -2.37 -36.19
C GLN A 272 19.03 -3.53 -36.63
N GLN A 273 19.62 -3.47 -37.81
CA GLN A 273 20.63 -4.42 -38.27
C GLN A 273 21.97 -4.20 -37.56
N GLU A 274 22.22 -2.94 -37.18
CA GLU A 274 23.43 -2.53 -36.46
C GLU A 274 23.08 -1.50 -35.38
N ALA A 275 23.79 -1.55 -34.25
CA ALA A 275 23.74 -0.51 -33.23
C ALA A 275 25.16 -0.20 -32.74
N ASN A 276 25.51 1.06 -32.77
CA ASN A 276 26.76 1.56 -32.22
C ASN A 276 26.57 2.02 -30.78
N THR A 277 27.50 1.66 -29.89
CA THR A 277 27.53 2.18 -28.55
C THR A 277 28.52 3.35 -28.44
N ASN A 278 28.03 4.49 -27.97
CA ASN A 278 28.87 5.66 -27.67
C ASN A 278 29.55 5.53 -26.29
N ARG A 279 29.19 4.53 -25.51
CA ARG A 279 29.76 4.27 -24.19
C ARG A 279 30.09 2.79 -24.04
N VAL A 280 31.37 2.49 -24.02
CA VAL A 280 31.87 1.16 -23.69
C VAL A 280 31.73 0.98 -22.19
N VAL A 281 30.96 -0.04 -21.76
CA VAL A 281 30.73 -0.40 -20.37
C VAL A 281 30.85 -1.89 -20.18
N GLY A 282 30.93 -2.33 -18.94
CA GLY A 282 31.13 -3.72 -18.58
C GLY A 282 32.45 -3.90 -17.83
N THR A 283 32.79 -5.14 -17.57
CA THR A 283 33.99 -5.52 -16.81
C THR A 283 34.94 -6.26 -17.69
#